data_4f5ef0e0f07211e811d6c068fedcc188
#
_entry.id   4f5ef0e0f07211e811d6c068fedcc188
#
_cell.length_a   1.000
_cell.length_b   1.000
_cell.length_c   1.000
_cell.angle_alpha   90.00
_cell.angle_beta   90.00
_cell.angle_gamma   90.00
#
_symmetry.space_group_name_H-M   'P 1'
#
loop_
_entity.id
_entity.type
_entity.pdbx_description
1 polymer ?
#
loop_
_entity_poly.entity_id
_entity_poly.type
_entity_poly.pdbx_seq_one_letter_code
_entity_poly.pdbx_strand_id
1 'polypeptide(L)'
;MLLLLLSCNDKQAKVTTPNVLLSESQMVEIMTDVYILENAINYRRGKSISVNNLKTKGYEALFNHYGITDSIFFDNMDYYNENPLLMKNVMDSVCARFQKMK
;
A
#
# COMPACT_ATOMS: atom_id res chain seq x y z
N MET A 1 4.95 20.13 33.25
CA MET A 1 5.35 20.64 31.93
C MET A 1 6.10 19.64 31.10
N LEU A 2 7.27 19.27 31.59
CA LEU A 2 8.08 18.28 30.88
C LEU A 2 7.36 16.95 30.68
N LEU A 3 6.52 16.61 31.64
CA LEU A 3 5.79 15.34 31.59
C LEU A 3 4.89 15.21 30.38
N LEU A 4 4.36 16.31 29.89
CA LEU A 4 3.47 16.28 28.74
C LEU A 4 4.21 15.87 27.47
N LEU A 5 5.44 16.34 27.34
CA LEU A 5 6.25 15.99 26.18
C LEU A 5 6.59 14.52 26.16
N LEU A 6 6.93 13.98 27.32
CA LEU A 6 7.23 12.56 27.44
C LEU A 6 5.99 11.72 27.11
N SER A 7 4.84 12.17 27.54
CA SER A 7 3.58 11.48 27.28
C SER A 7 3.31 11.38 25.79
N CYS A 8 3.61 12.42 25.04
CA CYS A 8 3.41 12.40 23.60
C CYS A 8 4.32 11.39 22.93
N ASN A 9 5.54 11.28 23.38
CA ASN A 9 6.48 10.33 22.80
C ASN A 9 6.09 8.88 23.09
N ASP A 10 5.59 8.63 24.27
CA ASP A 10 5.22 7.29 24.69
C ASP A 10 4.05 6.73 23.92
N LYS A 11 3.21 7.60 23.40
CA LYS A 11 1.99 7.17 22.72
C LYS A 11 2.22 6.73 21.30
N GLN A 12 3.34 7.03 20.73
CA GLN A 12 3.63 6.61 19.38
C GLN A 12 4.05 5.16 19.39
N ALA A 13 3.12 4.31 19.02
CA ALA A 13 3.43 2.92 18.85
C ALA A 13 4.40 2.78 17.68
N LYS A 14 5.51 2.14 17.93
CA LYS A 14 6.45 1.85 16.85
C LYS A 14 5.88 0.74 16.00
N VAL A 15 5.92 0.94 14.69
CA VAL A 15 5.56 -0.10 13.76
C VAL A 15 6.69 -1.12 13.78
N THR A 16 6.34 -2.36 14.07
CA THR A 16 7.34 -3.42 14.07
C THR A 16 7.60 -3.89 12.64
N THR A 17 8.78 -4.44 12.42
CA THR A 17 9.11 -5.05 11.14
C THR A 17 8.19 -6.24 10.91
N PRO A 18 7.52 -6.33 9.75
CA PRO A 18 6.64 -7.46 9.47
C PRO A 18 7.38 -8.80 9.47
N ASN A 19 6.67 -9.87 9.83
CA ASN A 19 7.23 -11.22 9.72
C ASN A 19 7.56 -11.55 8.28
N VAL A 20 6.73 -11.11 7.35
CA VAL A 20 6.98 -11.24 5.92
C VAL A 20 7.26 -9.84 5.39
N LEU A 21 8.53 -9.49 5.31
CA LEU A 21 8.94 -8.18 4.80
C LEU A 21 9.08 -8.25 3.29
N LEU A 22 8.27 -7.47 2.60
CA LEU A 22 8.33 -7.36 1.15
C LEU A 22 9.46 -6.43 0.75
N SER A 23 10.20 -6.81 -0.29
CA SER A 23 11.28 -5.97 -0.81
C SER A 23 10.72 -4.74 -1.50
N GLU A 24 11.59 -3.73 -1.72
CA GLU A 24 11.18 -2.55 -2.47
C GLU A 24 10.65 -2.93 -3.85
N SER A 25 11.31 -3.86 -4.52
CA SER A 25 10.89 -4.33 -5.84
C SER A 25 9.50 -4.96 -5.79
N GLN A 26 9.24 -5.80 -4.79
CA GLN A 26 7.91 -6.39 -4.61
C GLN A 26 6.86 -5.33 -4.32
N MET A 27 7.19 -4.38 -3.45
CA MET A 27 6.26 -3.30 -3.13
C MET A 27 5.93 -2.46 -4.36
N VAL A 28 6.92 -2.19 -5.21
CA VAL A 28 6.69 -1.45 -6.46
C VAL A 28 5.68 -2.20 -7.34
N GLU A 29 5.87 -3.50 -7.52
CA GLU A 29 4.97 -4.26 -8.37
C GLU A 29 3.55 -4.32 -7.80
N ILE A 30 3.45 -4.63 -6.51
CA ILE A 30 2.15 -4.76 -5.87
C ILE A 30 1.41 -3.41 -5.88
N MET A 31 2.10 -2.34 -5.52
CA MET A 31 1.47 -1.02 -5.47
C MET A 31 1.09 -0.51 -6.85
N THR A 32 1.88 -0.84 -7.87
CA THR A 32 1.50 -0.49 -9.24
C THR A 32 0.16 -1.13 -9.59
N ASP A 33 0.02 -2.41 -9.27
CA ASP A 33 -1.23 -3.13 -9.56
C ASP A 33 -2.40 -2.63 -8.70
N VAL A 34 -2.12 -2.26 -7.44
CA VAL A 34 -3.14 -1.66 -6.58
C VAL A 34 -3.67 -0.37 -7.19
N TYR A 35 -2.78 0.51 -7.67
CA TYR A 35 -3.21 1.76 -8.28
C TYR A 35 -3.99 1.52 -9.57
N ILE A 36 -3.58 0.55 -10.37
CA ILE A 36 -4.32 0.20 -11.58
C ILE A 36 -5.74 -0.26 -11.21
N LEU A 37 -5.85 -1.10 -10.19
CA LEU A 37 -7.15 -1.57 -9.71
C LEU A 37 -8.00 -0.40 -9.20
N GLU A 38 -7.40 0.48 -8.38
CA GLU A 38 -8.13 1.63 -7.84
C GLU A 38 -8.58 2.57 -8.95
N ASN A 39 -7.78 2.75 -9.99
CA ASN A 39 -8.17 3.55 -11.14
C ASN A 39 -9.37 2.93 -11.87
N ALA A 40 -9.37 1.62 -12.01
CA ALA A 40 -10.50 0.91 -12.63
C ALA A 40 -11.77 1.06 -11.80
N ILE A 41 -11.64 0.96 -10.47
CA ILE A 41 -12.76 1.15 -9.55
C ILE A 41 -13.32 2.57 -9.69
N ASN A 42 -12.44 3.58 -9.67
CA ASN A 42 -12.84 4.97 -9.78
C ASN A 42 -13.52 5.27 -11.12
N TYR A 43 -13.01 4.68 -12.19
CA TYR A 43 -13.61 4.84 -13.51
C TYR A 43 -15.05 4.33 -13.51
N ARG A 44 -15.28 3.14 -12.94
CA ARG A 44 -16.62 2.55 -12.89
C ARG A 44 -17.57 3.35 -12.02
N ARG A 45 -17.07 3.88 -10.89
CA ARG A 45 -17.87 4.75 -10.05
C ARG A 45 -18.33 5.99 -10.81
N GLY A 46 -17.43 6.57 -11.60
CA GLY A 46 -17.78 7.72 -12.43
C GLY A 46 -18.83 7.41 -13.47
N LYS A 47 -19.01 6.14 -13.84
CA LYS A 47 -20.04 5.69 -14.76
C LYS A 47 -21.27 5.13 -14.06
N SER A 48 -21.36 5.28 -12.76
CA SER A 48 -22.47 4.77 -11.95
C SER A 48 -22.61 3.26 -12.04
N ILE A 49 -21.51 2.55 -12.23
CA ILE A 49 -21.49 1.10 -12.28
C ILE A 49 -21.11 0.58 -10.90
N SER A 50 -21.78 -0.48 -10.46
CA SER A 50 -21.49 -1.10 -9.16
C SER A 50 -20.03 -1.58 -9.13
N VAL A 51 -19.34 -1.30 -8.02
CA VAL A 51 -17.92 -1.64 -7.87
C VAL A 51 -17.65 -2.63 -6.75
N ASN A 52 -18.66 -3.04 -5.99
CA ASN A 52 -18.44 -3.90 -4.82
C ASN A 52 -17.74 -5.20 -5.18
N ASN A 53 -18.22 -5.87 -6.22
CA ASN A 53 -17.63 -7.12 -6.68
C ASN A 53 -16.22 -6.90 -7.22
N LEU A 54 -16.05 -5.86 -8.02
CA LEU A 54 -14.74 -5.53 -8.59
C LEU A 54 -13.72 -5.29 -7.50
N LYS A 55 -14.09 -4.54 -6.48
CA LYS A 55 -13.16 -4.22 -5.40
C LYS A 55 -12.77 -5.47 -4.63
N THR A 56 -13.75 -6.24 -4.14
CA THR A 56 -13.48 -7.43 -3.35
C THR A 56 -12.69 -8.47 -4.13
N LYS A 57 -13.17 -8.81 -5.32
CA LYS A 57 -12.53 -9.84 -6.13
C LYS A 57 -11.22 -9.38 -6.74
N GLY A 58 -11.13 -8.09 -7.05
CA GLY A 58 -9.90 -7.51 -7.59
C GLY A 58 -8.75 -7.60 -6.60
N TYR A 59 -8.99 -7.20 -5.35
CA TYR A 59 -7.95 -7.28 -4.33
C TYR A 59 -7.60 -8.73 -3.99
N GLU A 60 -8.60 -9.60 -3.93
CA GLU A 60 -8.36 -11.01 -3.68
C GLU A 60 -7.46 -11.61 -4.76
N ALA A 61 -7.78 -11.36 -6.02
CA ALA A 61 -6.99 -11.87 -7.13
C ALA A 61 -5.58 -11.29 -7.13
N LEU A 62 -5.46 -9.99 -6.82
CA LEU A 62 -4.18 -9.30 -6.79
C LEU A 62 -3.26 -9.92 -5.73
N PHE A 63 -3.75 -10.06 -4.51
CA PHE A 63 -2.94 -10.61 -3.44
C PHE A 63 -2.62 -12.09 -3.68
N ASN A 64 -3.57 -12.84 -4.23
CA ASN A 64 -3.32 -14.24 -4.58
C ASN A 64 -2.23 -14.35 -5.64
N HIS A 65 -2.21 -13.44 -6.61
CA HIS A 65 -1.19 -13.44 -7.65
C HIS A 65 0.22 -13.29 -7.06
N TYR A 66 0.34 -12.49 -6.02
CA TYR A 66 1.64 -12.27 -5.36
C TYR A 66 1.89 -13.23 -4.21
N GLY A 67 0.95 -14.12 -3.93
CA GLY A 67 1.09 -15.11 -2.85
C GLY A 67 1.11 -14.48 -1.47
N ILE A 68 0.39 -13.39 -1.28
CA ILE A 68 0.31 -12.71 0.02
C ILE A 68 -1.14 -12.58 0.46
N THR A 69 -1.31 -12.24 1.73
CA THR A 69 -2.62 -11.91 2.30
C THR A 69 -2.75 -10.40 2.42
N ASP A 70 -3.98 -9.94 2.66
CA ASP A 70 -4.21 -8.53 2.93
C ASP A 70 -3.44 -8.08 4.17
N SER A 71 -3.36 -8.92 5.21
CA SER A 71 -2.58 -8.61 6.41
C SER A 71 -1.12 -8.35 6.09
N ILE A 72 -0.51 -9.20 5.27
CA ILE A 72 0.88 -9.01 4.86
C ILE A 72 1.04 -7.68 4.15
N PHE A 73 0.13 -7.36 3.25
CA PHE A 73 0.19 -6.09 2.52
C PHE A 73 0.08 -4.91 3.47
N PHE A 74 -0.91 -4.90 4.35
CA PHE A 74 -1.11 -3.77 5.25
C PHE A 74 0.02 -3.62 6.26
N ASP A 75 0.56 -4.72 6.77
CA ASP A 75 1.71 -4.66 7.67
C ASP A 75 2.92 -4.03 6.96
N ASN A 76 3.12 -4.36 5.70
CA ASN A 76 4.20 -3.76 4.92
C ASN A 76 3.92 -2.30 4.59
N MET A 77 2.68 -1.94 4.30
CA MET A 77 2.33 -0.53 4.11
C MET A 77 2.65 0.30 5.35
N ASP A 78 2.32 -0.22 6.52
CA ASP A 78 2.63 0.47 7.77
C ASP A 78 4.13 0.62 7.95
N TYR A 79 4.88 -0.45 7.68
CA TYR A 79 6.34 -0.42 7.79
C TYR A 79 6.96 0.61 6.85
N TYR A 80 6.55 0.59 5.58
CA TYR A 80 7.09 1.53 4.59
C TYR A 80 6.67 2.96 4.89
N ASN A 81 5.47 3.17 5.40
CA ASN A 81 5.01 4.51 5.80
C ASN A 81 5.84 5.08 6.93
N GLU A 82 6.38 4.22 7.80
CA GLU A 82 7.26 4.66 8.88
C GLU A 82 8.70 4.88 8.42
N ASN A 83 9.00 4.55 7.18
CA ASN A 83 10.32 4.72 6.59
C ASN A 83 10.19 5.58 5.32
N PRO A 84 10.11 6.91 5.48
CA PRO A 84 9.77 7.81 4.36
C PRO A 84 10.70 7.70 3.15
N LEU A 85 11.99 7.48 3.36
CA LEU A 85 12.91 7.34 2.24
C LEU A 85 12.64 6.09 1.43
N LEU A 86 12.34 4.98 2.12
CA LEU A 86 11.98 3.74 1.44
C LEU A 86 10.69 3.92 0.66
N MET A 87 9.69 4.51 1.28
CA MET A 87 8.41 4.74 0.63
C MET A 87 8.56 5.68 -0.56
N LYS A 88 9.38 6.71 -0.42
CA LYS A 88 9.64 7.62 -1.53
C LYS A 88 10.24 6.88 -2.72
N ASN A 89 11.21 6.01 -2.47
CA ASN A 89 11.85 5.23 -3.54
C ASN A 89 10.83 4.33 -4.24
N VAL A 90 9.98 3.68 -3.45
CA VAL A 90 8.92 2.84 -4.01
C VAL A 90 7.98 3.66 -4.88
N MET A 91 7.52 4.79 -4.37
CA MET A 91 6.56 5.63 -5.09
C MET A 91 7.16 6.24 -6.35
N ASP A 92 8.43 6.64 -6.31
CA ASP A 92 9.10 7.15 -7.52
C ASP A 92 9.13 6.09 -8.61
N SER A 93 9.38 4.84 -8.23
CA SER A 93 9.40 3.73 -9.17
C SER A 93 8.00 3.40 -9.70
N VAL A 94 6.98 3.48 -8.84
CA VAL A 94 5.59 3.28 -9.26
C VAL A 94 5.22 4.34 -10.31
N CYS A 95 5.53 5.59 -10.04
CA CYS A 95 5.26 6.68 -10.98
C CYS A 95 5.97 6.46 -12.31
N ALA A 96 7.22 6.00 -12.26
CA ALA A 96 7.98 5.72 -13.48
C ALA A 96 7.30 4.62 -14.32
N ARG A 97 6.75 3.60 -13.65
CA ARG A 97 6.04 2.55 -14.36
C ARG A 97 4.79 3.06 -15.05
N PHE A 98 4.03 3.93 -14.36
CA PHE A 98 2.84 4.52 -14.96
C PHE A 98 3.19 5.34 -16.19
N GLN A 99 4.30 6.06 -16.16
CA GLN A 99 4.71 6.84 -17.31
C GLN A 99 5.04 5.97 -18.51
N LYS A 100 5.60 4.80 -18.27
CA LYS A 100 5.90 3.87 -19.36
C LYS A 100 4.65 3.24 -19.96
N MET A 101 3.54 3.22 -19.23
CA MET A 101 2.29 2.65 -19.71
C MET A 101 1.52 3.57 -20.65
N LYS A 102 1.87 4.83 -20.72
CA LYS A 102 1.18 5.81 -21.56
C LYS A 102 1.57 5.68 -23.04
#